data_7dc079077fdd7953dc68656e2782154f
#
_entry.id   7dc079077fdd7953dc68656e2782154f
#
_cell.length_a   1.000
_cell.length_b   1.000
_cell.length_c   1.000
_cell.angle_alpha   90.00
_cell.angle_beta   90.00
_cell.angle_gamma   90.00
#
_symmetry.space_group_name_H-M   'P 1'
#
loop_
_entity.id
_entity.type
_entity.pdbx_description
1 polymer ?
#
loop_
_entity_poly.entity_id
_entity_poly.type
_entity_poly.pdbx_seq_one_letter_code
_entity_poly.pdbx_strand_id
1 'polypeptide(L)'
;MIKSASQLSLQSILKIDAATCAAMGALLALASAPAAGLTQISAPLLFWAGLVLFPVAGFMFACAQMRRVPMWATGLVVVGNGLWVLASLALPLAGLIAPNALGWLFLVGQAVVVLVFAALEWGAVQQRPVAS
;
A
#
# COMPACT_ATOMS: atom_id res chain seq x y z
N MET A 1 0.69 -17.45 24.07
CA MET A 1 1.84 -16.51 23.96
C MET A 1 1.41 -15.26 23.23
N ILE A 2 1.78 -14.11 23.76
CA ILE A 2 1.42 -12.83 23.15
C ILE A 2 2.49 -12.47 22.13
N LYS A 3 2.06 -12.17 20.90
CA LYS A 3 2.97 -11.74 19.86
C LYS A 3 3.10 -10.23 19.87
N SER A 4 4.32 -9.72 19.76
CA SER A 4 4.53 -8.31 19.50
C SER A 4 4.15 -7.98 18.05
N ALA A 5 4.07 -6.70 17.73
CA ALA A 5 3.78 -6.29 16.35
C ALA A 5 4.79 -6.88 15.36
N SER A 6 6.07 -6.96 15.76
CA SER A 6 7.11 -7.50 14.89
C SER A 6 6.98 -9.01 14.68
N GLN A 7 6.13 -9.68 15.46
CA GLN A 7 5.92 -11.12 15.36
C GLN A 7 4.59 -11.48 14.74
N LEU A 8 3.87 -10.51 14.19
CA LEU A 8 2.63 -10.79 13.48
C LEU A 8 2.94 -11.69 12.28
N SER A 9 2.02 -12.59 11.98
CA SER A 9 2.19 -13.45 10.82
C SER A 9 2.12 -12.63 9.54
N LEU A 10 2.82 -13.10 8.53
CA LEU A 10 2.78 -12.46 7.21
C LEU A 10 1.35 -12.40 6.69
N GLN A 11 0.56 -13.46 6.88
CA GLN A 11 -0.83 -13.48 6.43
C GLN A 11 -1.65 -12.39 7.09
N SER A 12 -1.45 -12.15 8.39
CA SER A 12 -2.17 -11.09 9.10
C SER A 12 -1.80 -9.70 8.57
N ILE A 13 -0.52 -9.48 8.33
CA ILE A 13 -0.04 -8.21 7.79
C ILE A 13 -0.61 -7.98 6.39
N LEU A 14 -0.60 -9.01 5.54
CA LEU A 14 -1.14 -8.92 4.19
C LEU A 14 -2.65 -8.64 4.20
N LYS A 15 -3.39 -9.22 5.13
CA LYS A 15 -4.83 -8.96 5.25
C LYS A 15 -5.10 -7.49 5.62
N ILE A 16 -4.33 -6.96 6.55
CA ILE A 16 -4.49 -5.56 6.96
C ILE A 16 -4.09 -4.64 5.81
N ASP A 17 -3.00 -4.95 5.12
CA ASP A 17 -2.56 -4.20 3.96
C ASP A 17 -3.61 -4.23 2.86
N ALA A 18 -4.16 -5.41 2.56
CA ALA A 18 -5.22 -5.56 1.57
C ALA A 18 -6.46 -4.73 1.93
N ALA A 19 -6.88 -4.78 3.20
CA ALA A 19 -8.03 -4.02 3.66
C ALA A 19 -7.77 -2.51 3.53
N THR A 20 -6.57 -2.07 3.85
CA THR A 20 -6.17 -0.67 3.73
C THR A 20 -6.18 -0.24 2.27
N CYS A 21 -5.64 -1.06 1.37
CA CYS A 21 -5.64 -0.77 -0.07
C CYS A 21 -7.06 -0.73 -0.63
N ALA A 22 -7.91 -1.66 -0.22
CA ALA A 22 -9.29 -1.67 -0.69
C ALA A 22 -10.05 -0.43 -0.20
N ALA A 23 -9.86 -0.05 1.06
CA ALA A 23 -10.51 1.13 1.62
C ALA A 23 -10.03 2.41 0.93
N MET A 24 -8.73 2.53 0.73
CA MET A 24 -8.17 3.69 0.03
C MET A 24 -8.60 3.70 -1.43
N GLY A 25 -8.63 2.54 -2.08
CA GLY A 25 -9.08 2.42 -3.45
C GLY A 25 -10.52 2.89 -3.62
N ALA A 26 -11.41 2.47 -2.70
CA ALA A 26 -12.80 2.90 -2.72
C ALA A 26 -12.92 4.41 -2.49
N LEU A 27 -12.18 4.94 -1.53
CA LEU A 27 -12.18 6.38 -1.25
C LEU A 27 -11.75 7.17 -2.47
N LEU A 28 -10.64 6.81 -3.08
CA LEU A 28 -10.09 7.55 -4.22
C LEU A 28 -10.97 7.41 -5.47
N ALA A 29 -11.53 6.22 -5.70
CA ALA A 29 -12.37 6.00 -6.88
C ALA A 29 -13.73 6.68 -6.72
N LEU A 30 -14.35 6.59 -5.54
CA LEU A 30 -15.71 7.13 -5.34
C LEU A 30 -15.71 8.61 -4.98
N ALA A 31 -14.65 9.11 -4.36
CA ALA A 31 -14.57 10.49 -3.91
C ALA A 31 -13.42 11.25 -4.60
N SER A 32 -13.09 10.88 -5.84
CA SER A 32 -11.99 11.52 -6.56
C SER A 32 -12.21 13.02 -6.77
N ALA A 33 -13.43 13.44 -7.07
CA ALA A 33 -13.71 14.85 -7.32
C ALA A 33 -13.55 15.71 -6.05
N PRO A 34 -14.19 15.38 -4.91
CA PRO A 34 -13.95 16.17 -3.71
C PRO A 34 -12.52 16.07 -3.21
N ALA A 35 -11.89 14.90 -3.33
CA ALA A 35 -10.50 14.74 -2.94
C ALA A 35 -9.57 15.62 -3.79
N ALA A 36 -9.83 15.71 -5.10
CA ALA A 36 -9.08 16.59 -5.99
C ALA A 36 -9.21 18.05 -5.57
N GLY A 37 -10.41 18.48 -5.21
CA GLY A 37 -10.62 19.83 -4.74
C GLY A 37 -9.86 20.16 -3.46
N LEU A 38 -9.74 19.18 -2.56
CA LEU A 38 -9.06 19.37 -1.29
C LEU A 38 -7.53 19.32 -1.42
N THR A 39 -7.02 18.51 -2.33
CA THR A 39 -5.57 18.22 -2.42
C THR A 39 -4.89 18.88 -3.60
N GLN A 40 -5.66 19.36 -4.58
CA GLN A 40 -5.16 19.85 -5.86
C GLN A 40 -4.39 18.79 -6.64
N ILE A 41 -4.71 17.53 -6.41
CA ILE A 41 -4.27 16.41 -7.24
C ILE A 41 -5.43 16.11 -8.19
N SER A 42 -5.14 15.89 -9.47
CA SER A 42 -6.21 15.78 -10.46
C SER A 42 -7.15 14.62 -10.14
N ALA A 43 -8.44 14.82 -10.38
CA ALA A 43 -9.44 13.78 -10.14
C ALA A 43 -9.20 12.52 -10.98
N PRO A 44 -8.86 12.60 -12.28
CA PRO A 44 -8.55 11.40 -13.03
C PRO A 44 -7.38 10.60 -12.45
N LEU A 45 -6.33 11.27 -11.99
CA LEU A 45 -5.20 10.58 -11.38
C LEU A 45 -5.63 9.85 -10.12
N LEU A 46 -6.39 10.51 -9.24
CA LEU A 46 -6.89 9.90 -8.01
C LEU A 46 -7.81 8.72 -8.30
N PHE A 47 -8.69 8.88 -9.29
CA PHE A 47 -9.62 7.82 -9.68
C PHE A 47 -8.89 6.57 -10.15
N TRP A 48 -7.95 6.73 -11.09
CA TRP A 48 -7.21 5.59 -11.63
C TRP A 48 -6.29 4.97 -10.59
N ALA A 49 -5.66 5.78 -9.74
CA ALA A 49 -4.87 5.27 -8.63
C ALA A 49 -5.73 4.41 -7.71
N GLY A 50 -6.95 4.87 -7.42
CA GLY A 50 -7.88 4.10 -6.61
C GLY A 50 -8.26 2.78 -7.26
N LEU A 51 -8.54 2.79 -8.57
CA LEU A 51 -8.90 1.57 -9.29
C LEU A 51 -7.76 0.55 -9.29
N VAL A 52 -6.51 1.01 -9.41
CA VAL A 52 -5.35 0.12 -9.40
C VAL A 52 -5.21 -0.57 -8.05
N LEU A 53 -5.61 0.08 -6.97
CA LEU A 53 -5.51 -0.52 -5.64
C LEU A 53 -6.41 -1.74 -5.45
N PHE A 54 -7.50 -1.88 -6.21
CA PHE A 54 -8.38 -3.03 -6.08
C PHE A 54 -7.71 -4.35 -6.50
N PRO A 55 -7.13 -4.46 -7.70
CA PRO A 55 -6.41 -5.70 -8.03
C PRO A 55 -5.21 -5.94 -7.11
N VAL A 56 -4.54 -4.88 -6.66
CA VAL A 56 -3.45 -5.02 -5.69
C VAL A 56 -3.97 -5.62 -4.38
N ALA A 57 -5.08 -5.07 -3.86
CA ALA A 57 -5.70 -5.59 -2.65
C ALA A 57 -6.14 -7.05 -2.83
N GLY A 58 -6.72 -7.36 -3.99
CA GLY A 58 -7.14 -8.72 -4.30
C GLY A 58 -5.97 -9.70 -4.31
N PHE A 59 -4.85 -9.30 -4.90
CA PHE A 59 -3.65 -10.13 -4.93
C PHE A 59 -3.12 -10.37 -3.50
N MET A 60 -3.03 -9.31 -2.70
CA MET A 60 -2.56 -9.44 -1.32
C MET A 60 -3.49 -10.31 -0.49
N PHE A 61 -4.80 -10.14 -0.66
CA PHE A 61 -5.76 -10.95 0.06
C PHE A 61 -5.66 -12.43 -0.34
N ALA A 62 -5.50 -12.70 -1.63
CA ALA A 62 -5.32 -14.06 -2.11
C ALA A 62 -4.05 -14.68 -1.51
N CYS A 63 -2.96 -13.93 -1.46
CA CYS A 63 -1.73 -14.41 -0.81
C CYS A 63 -1.96 -14.69 0.67
N ALA A 64 -2.74 -13.84 1.34
CA ALA A 64 -3.02 -14.00 2.76
C ALA A 64 -3.84 -15.25 3.07
N GLN A 65 -4.57 -15.80 2.08
CA GLN A 65 -5.34 -17.02 2.24
C GLN A 65 -4.46 -18.27 2.12
N MET A 66 -3.24 -18.13 1.61
CA MET A 66 -2.35 -19.28 1.47
C MET A 66 -1.78 -19.66 2.81
N ARG A 67 -1.65 -20.97 3.03
CA ARG A 67 -1.02 -21.48 4.25
C ARG A 67 0.42 -20.99 4.35
N ARG A 68 1.11 -20.95 3.22
CA ARG A 68 2.48 -20.48 3.15
C ARG A 68 2.61 -19.58 1.92
N VAL A 69 2.87 -18.31 2.15
CA VAL A 69 2.99 -17.35 1.06
C VAL A 69 4.32 -17.56 0.34
N PRO A 70 4.34 -17.76 -0.97
CA PRO A 70 5.60 -17.92 -1.69
C PRO A 70 6.48 -16.69 -1.58
N MET A 71 7.79 -16.89 -1.57
CA MET A 71 8.74 -15.78 -1.48
C MET A 71 8.59 -14.80 -2.65
N TRP A 72 8.35 -15.30 -3.87
CA TRP A 72 8.17 -14.43 -5.02
C TRP A 72 6.94 -13.54 -4.87
N ALA A 73 5.86 -14.07 -4.27
CA ALA A 73 4.64 -13.29 -4.08
C ALA A 73 4.88 -12.17 -3.06
N THR A 74 5.54 -12.48 -1.95
CA THR A 74 5.88 -11.47 -0.96
C THR A 74 6.82 -10.42 -1.54
N GLY A 75 7.82 -10.87 -2.30
CA GLY A 75 8.74 -9.96 -2.99
C GLY A 75 8.00 -9.01 -3.92
N LEU A 76 7.02 -9.53 -4.65
CA LEU A 76 6.22 -8.71 -5.55
C LEU A 76 5.41 -7.65 -4.78
N VAL A 77 4.82 -8.02 -3.65
CA VAL A 77 4.08 -7.08 -2.81
C VAL A 77 5.03 -5.99 -2.27
N VAL A 78 6.17 -6.39 -1.74
CA VAL A 78 7.14 -5.44 -1.16
C VAL A 78 7.66 -4.49 -2.22
N VAL A 79 8.04 -5.01 -3.39
CA VAL A 79 8.51 -4.16 -4.50
C VAL A 79 7.41 -3.24 -4.98
N GLY A 80 6.18 -3.76 -5.12
CA GLY A 80 5.03 -2.95 -5.52
C GLY A 80 4.76 -1.82 -4.55
N ASN A 81 4.81 -2.11 -3.25
CA ASN A 81 4.65 -1.08 -2.23
C ASN A 81 5.77 -0.03 -2.32
N GLY A 82 7.00 -0.46 -2.55
CA GLY A 82 8.13 0.45 -2.74
C GLY A 82 7.97 1.35 -3.96
N LEU A 83 7.51 0.78 -5.08
CA LEU A 83 7.24 1.56 -6.29
C LEU A 83 6.11 2.57 -6.06
N TRP A 84 5.10 2.19 -5.29
CA TRP A 84 4.01 3.11 -4.95
C TRP A 84 4.52 4.30 -4.14
N VAL A 85 5.37 4.05 -3.15
CA VAL A 85 6.00 5.10 -2.36
C VAL A 85 6.82 6.02 -3.26
N LEU A 86 7.63 5.41 -4.12
CA LEU A 86 8.49 6.17 -5.03
C LEU A 86 7.66 7.06 -5.96
N ALA A 87 6.61 6.50 -6.56
CA ALA A 87 5.74 7.28 -7.46
C ALA A 87 5.03 8.40 -6.70
N SER A 88 4.57 8.12 -5.48
CA SER A 88 3.86 9.11 -4.66
C SER A 88 4.72 10.34 -4.38
N LEU A 89 6.01 10.15 -4.20
CA LEU A 89 6.92 11.26 -3.92
C LEU A 89 7.54 11.84 -5.18
N ALA A 90 7.79 11.00 -6.19
CA ALA A 90 8.42 11.44 -7.43
C ALA A 90 7.52 12.36 -8.25
N LEU A 91 6.21 12.10 -8.29
CA LEU A 91 5.30 12.91 -9.09
C LEU A 91 5.31 14.38 -8.68
N PRO A 92 5.14 14.73 -7.38
CA PRO A 92 5.22 16.14 -7.02
C PRO A 92 6.63 16.70 -7.04
N LEU A 93 7.64 15.90 -6.69
CA LEU A 93 9.03 16.39 -6.69
C LEU A 93 9.53 16.68 -8.11
N ALA A 94 9.06 15.91 -9.11
CA ALA A 94 9.40 16.14 -10.50
C ALA A 94 8.55 17.25 -11.15
N GLY A 95 7.59 17.81 -10.41
CA GLY A 95 6.73 18.85 -10.95
C GLY A 95 5.62 18.35 -11.85
N LEU A 96 5.37 17.05 -11.89
CA LEU A 96 4.30 16.48 -12.72
C LEU A 96 2.92 16.73 -12.12
N ILE A 97 2.84 16.90 -10.81
CA ILE A 97 1.63 17.34 -10.11
C ILE A 97 2.04 18.45 -9.13
N ALA A 98 1.08 19.29 -8.75
CA ALA A 98 1.34 20.41 -7.85
C ALA A 98 0.33 20.40 -6.70
N PRO A 99 0.45 19.43 -5.77
CA PRO A 99 -0.49 19.35 -4.65
C PRO A 99 -0.32 20.53 -3.71
N ASN A 100 -1.42 20.91 -3.04
CA ASN A 100 -1.34 21.91 -1.97
C ASN A 100 -0.82 21.25 -0.69
N ALA A 101 -0.83 21.98 0.44
CA ALA A 101 -0.33 21.45 1.70
C ALA A 101 -1.06 20.18 2.12
N LEU A 102 -2.38 20.15 1.96
CA LEU A 102 -3.16 18.97 2.30
C LEU A 102 -2.83 17.80 1.37
N GLY A 103 -2.59 18.08 0.08
CA GLY A 103 -2.16 17.07 -0.88
C GLY A 103 -0.81 16.48 -0.53
N TRP A 104 0.15 17.31 -0.13
CA TRP A 104 1.44 16.83 0.33
C TRP A 104 1.31 15.97 1.58
N LEU A 105 0.46 16.41 2.53
CA LEU A 105 0.23 15.62 3.73
C LEU A 105 -0.35 14.26 3.39
N PHE A 106 -1.30 14.22 2.45
CA PHE A 106 -1.89 12.97 1.99
C PHE A 106 -0.83 12.06 1.35
N LEU A 107 -0.02 12.60 0.42
CA LEU A 107 0.98 11.80 -0.29
C LEU A 107 2.05 11.26 0.66
N VAL A 108 2.56 12.10 1.54
CA VAL A 108 3.59 11.68 2.49
C VAL A 108 2.99 10.72 3.51
N GLY A 109 1.82 11.02 4.03
CA GLY A 109 1.17 10.17 5.03
C GLY A 109 0.91 8.76 4.53
N GLN A 110 0.33 8.64 3.33
CA GLN A 110 0.04 7.32 2.79
C GLN A 110 1.34 6.60 2.36
N ALA A 111 2.36 7.34 1.91
CA ALA A 111 3.64 6.74 1.58
C ALA A 111 4.31 6.13 2.83
N VAL A 112 4.23 6.81 3.97
CA VAL A 112 4.75 6.29 5.23
C VAL A 112 4.02 5.01 5.63
N VAL A 113 2.69 5.00 5.53
CA VAL A 113 1.90 3.81 5.86
C VAL A 113 2.29 2.63 4.97
N VAL A 114 2.42 2.87 3.66
CA VAL A 114 2.80 1.82 2.71
C VAL A 114 4.22 1.32 3.01
N LEU A 115 5.12 2.22 3.34
CA LEU A 115 6.50 1.84 3.67
C LEU A 115 6.54 0.96 4.93
N VAL A 116 5.73 1.30 5.94
CA VAL A 116 5.62 0.48 7.16
C VAL A 116 5.12 -0.92 6.81
N PHE A 117 4.09 -1.03 5.96
CA PHE A 117 3.62 -2.35 5.54
C PHE A 117 4.71 -3.13 4.81
N ALA A 118 5.44 -2.49 3.90
CA ALA A 118 6.53 -3.15 3.19
C ALA A 118 7.59 -3.68 4.16
N ALA A 119 7.95 -2.87 5.14
CA ALA A 119 8.95 -3.27 6.14
C ALA A 119 8.45 -4.43 6.99
N LEU A 120 7.19 -4.40 7.42
CA LEU A 120 6.62 -5.48 8.22
C LEU A 120 6.51 -6.77 7.42
N GLU A 121 6.11 -6.68 6.16
CA GLU A 121 5.98 -7.84 5.29
C GLU A 121 7.33 -8.49 5.06
N TRP A 122 8.35 -7.68 4.77
CA TRP A 122 9.69 -8.20 4.56
C TRP A 122 10.28 -8.79 5.84
N GLY A 123 10.07 -8.11 6.98
CA GLY A 123 10.52 -8.61 8.27
C GLY A 123 9.87 -9.94 8.62
N ALA A 124 8.59 -10.10 8.32
CA ALA A 124 7.88 -11.36 8.59
C ALA A 124 8.44 -12.50 7.75
N VAL A 125 8.83 -12.23 6.50
CA VAL A 125 9.46 -13.24 5.65
C VAL A 125 10.79 -13.68 6.23
N GLN A 126 11.58 -12.73 6.73
CA GLN A 126 12.89 -13.05 7.28
C GLN A 126 12.82 -13.85 8.57
N GLN A 127 11.68 -13.82 9.26
CA GLN A 127 11.48 -14.56 10.50
C GLN A 127 10.92 -15.95 10.28
N ARG A 128 10.71 -16.36 9.04
CA ARG A 128 10.22 -17.70 8.74
C ARG A 128 11.24 -18.76 9.09
N PRO A 129 10.80 -19.95 9.55
CA PRO A 129 11.72 -21.07 9.70
C PRO A 129 12.38 -21.40 8.36
N VAL A 130 13.69 -21.67 8.41
CA VAL A 130 14.44 -21.95 7.20
C VAL A 130 14.10 -23.33 6.64
N ALA A 131 13.93 -24.25 7.52
CA ALA A 131 13.70 -25.61 7.13
C ALA A 131 12.36 -25.81 6.55
N SER A 132 11.85 -26.27 5.89
CA SER A 132 10.46 -26.47 5.52
C SER A 132 10.24 -26.98 4.15
#